data_ec509ad3aab69794894ccb85f63537d6
#
_entry.id   ec509ad3aab69794894ccb85f63537d6
#
_cell.length_a   1.000
_cell.length_b   1.000
_cell.length_c   1.000
_cell.angle_alpha   90.00
_cell.angle_beta   90.00
_cell.angle_gamma   90.00
#
_symmetry.space_group_name_H-M   'P 1'
#
loop_
_entity.id
_entity.type
_entity.pdbx_description
1 polymer ?
#
loop_
_entity_poly.entity_id
_entity_poly.type
_entity_poly.pdbx_seq_one_letter_code
_entity_poly.pdbx_strand_id
1 'polypeptide(L)'
;MIEIDNIYNMDCIEGMKLMANGSVDAVIADLPYGVLNRSNKAAHWDRQIPLEALWKQYRRITKPGSPVILFAQGSFAAQHMLSQPRLWR
;
A
#
# COMPACT_ATOMS: atom_id res chain seq x y z
N MET A 1 4.55 -12.97 14.32
CA MET A 1 3.24 -12.96 13.66
C MET A 1 2.45 -11.74 14.11
N ILE A 2 1.75 -11.10 13.20
CA ILE A 2 0.93 -9.93 13.52
C ILE A 2 -0.39 -10.35 14.15
N GLU A 3 -0.79 -9.64 15.19
CA GLU A 3 -2.06 -9.88 15.89
C GLU A 3 -3.17 -8.98 15.37
N ILE A 4 -4.42 -9.46 15.42
CA ILE A 4 -5.61 -8.70 15.04
C ILE A 4 -5.88 -7.59 16.06
N ASP A 5 -6.51 -6.51 15.62
CA ASP A 5 -6.94 -5.37 16.43
C ASP A 5 -5.79 -4.62 17.10
N ASN A 6 -4.63 -4.61 16.47
CA ASN A 6 -3.46 -3.88 16.95
C ASN A 6 -2.97 -2.87 15.90
N ILE A 7 -2.29 -1.84 16.36
CA ILE A 7 -1.64 -0.85 15.52
C ILE A 7 -0.14 -1.06 15.63
N TYR A 8 0.53 -1.16 14.49
CA TYR A 8 1.95 -1.37 14.41
C TYR A 8 2.63 -0.20 13.73
N ASN A 9 3.62 0.38 14.37
CA ASN A 9 4.42 1.45 13.79
C ASN A 9 5.68 0.84 13.15
N MET A 10 5.56 0.47 11.88
CA MET A 10 6.64 -0.18 11.15
C MET A 10 6.44 -0.01 9.64
N ASP A 11 7.47 -0.30 8.86
CA ASP A 11 7.37 -0.31 7.42
C ASP A 11 6.26 -1.27 6.95
N CYS A 12 5.38 -0.80 6.07
CA CYS A 12 4.21 -1.59 5.68
C CYS A 12 4.56 -2.86 4.91
N ILE A 13 5.58 -2.83 4.06
CA ILE A 13 6.03 -4.02 3.33
C ILE A 13 6.54 -5.08 4.31
N GLU A 14 7.39 -4.68 5.26
CA GLU A 14 7.90 -5.59 6.27
C GLU A 14 6.79 -6.12 7.17
N GLY A 15 5.84 -5.25 7.54
CA GLY A 15 4.68 -5.67 8.33
C GLY A 15 3.81 -6.69 7.61
N MET A 16 3.54 -6.46 6.33
CA MET A 16 2.73 -7.40 5.54
C MET A 16 3.39 -8.76 5.39
N LYS A 17 4.72 -8.81 5.35
CA LYS A 17 5.44 -10.10 5.30
C LYS A 17 5.15 -10.98 6.52
N LEU A 18 4.75 -10.39 7.63
CA LEU A 18 4.40 -11.12 8.86
C LEU A 18 2.95 -11.62 8.86
N MET A 19 2.16 -11.23 7.87
CA MET A 19 0.76 -11.66 7.75
C MET A 19 0.66 -12.95 6.93
N ALA A 20 -0.30 -13.79 7.31
CA ALA A 20 -0.56 -15.03 6.58
C ALA A 20 -1.23 -14.75 5.23
N ASN A 21 -1.05 -15.66 4.27
CA ASN A 21 -1.73 -15.60 2.99
C ASN A 21 -3.25 -15.60 3.18
N GLY A 22 -3.95 -14.74 2.44
CA GLY A 22 -5.40 -14.70 2.47
C GLY A 22 -6.01 -14.40 3.83
N SER A 23 -5.31 -13.62 4.67
CA SER A 23 -5.77 -13.31 6.03
C SER A 23 -6.52 -11.99 6.14
N VAL A 24 -6.53 -11.17 5.08
CA VAL A 24 -7.06 -9.81 5.11
C VAL A 24 -8.33 -9.71 4.26
N ASP A 25 -9.36 -9.10 4.82
CA ASP A 25 -10.67 -8.93 4.18
C ASP A 25 -10.78 -7.64 3.38
N ALA A 26 -9.95 -6.64 3.69
CA ALA A 26 -9.93 -5.36 2.99
C ALA A 26 -8.64 -4.62 3.27
N VAL A 27 -8.19 -3.81 2.32
CA VAL A 27 -7.07 -2.88 2.50
C VAL A 27 -7.59 -1.47 2.28
N ILE A 28 -7.29 -0.58 3.23
CA ILE A 28 -7.55 0.85 3.11
C ILE A 28 -6.24 1.53 3.42
N ALA A 29 -5.65 2.22 2.44
CA ALA A 29 -4.31 2.77 2.60
C ALA A 29 -4.21 4.18 2.04
N ASP A 30 -3.57 5.05 2.81
CA ASP A 30 -3.17 6.39 2.40
C ASP A 30 -1.66 6.40 2.28
N LEU A 31 -1.18 6.07 1.08
CA LEU A 31 0.23 5.86 0.82
C LEU A 31 0.98 7.19 0.63
N PRO A 32 2.30 7.24 0.92
CA PRO A 32 3.09 8.41 0.61
C PRO A 32 3.16 8.63 -0.90
N TYR A 33 2.86 9.87 -1.34
CA TYR A 33 2.82 10.20 -2.77
C TYR A 33 4.22 10.52 -3.33
N GLY A 34 5.18 10.84 -2.47
CA GLY A 34 6.53 11.17 -2.89
C GLY A 34 6.68 12.60 -3.40
N VAL A 35 5.75 13.49 -3.04
CA VAL A 35 5.76 14.89 -3.53
C VAL A 35 6.25 15.90 -2.49
N LEU A 36 6.06 15.63 -1.21
CA LEU A 36 6.43 16.58 -0.15
C LEU A 36 7.94 16.70 0.05
N ASN A 37 8.68 15.62 -0.15
CA ASN A 37 10.12 15.61 0.04
C ASN A 37 10.89 16.38 -1.06
N ARG A 38 10.21 16.79 -2.14
CA ARG A 38 10.83 17.62 -3.20
C ARG A 38 11.03 19.05 -2.75
N SER A 39 10.14 19.57 -1.89
CA SER A 39 10.17 20.96 -1.44
C SER A 39 10.43 21.08 0.06
N ASN A 40 10.37 20.01 0.81
CA ASN A 40 10.55 20.01 2.26
C ASN A 40 11.37 18.79 2.69
N LYS A 41 12.63 19.04 3.04
CA LYS A 41 13.55 17.97 3.47
C LYS A 41 13.11 17.30 4.76
N ALA A 42 12.31 17.99 5.61
CA ALA A 42 11.78 17.38 6.83
C ALA A 42 10.75 16.29 6.53
N ALA A 43 10.19 16.27 5.32
CA ALA A 43 9.23 15.24 4.89
C ALA A 43 9.94 14.07 4.17
N HIS A 44 11.10 13.65 4.65
CA HIS A 44 11.87 12.54 4.08
C HIS A 44 11.10 11.22 4.07
N TRP A 45 10.09 11.09 4.91
CA TRP A 45 9.20 9.93 4.97
C TRP A 45 8.26 9.82 3.76
N ASP A 46 8.04 10.96 3.05
CA ASP A 46 7.12 10.99 1.91
C ASP A 46 7.80 10.51 0.63
N ARG A 47 8.16 9.24 0.62
CA ARG A 47 8.73 8.56 -0.55
C ARG A 47 7.75 7.52 -1.05
N GLN A 48 7.60 7.43 -2.37
CA GLN A 48 6.75 6.40 -2.97
C GLN A 48 7.27 5.01 -2.63
N ILE A 49 6.35 4.15 -2.24
CA ILE A 49 6.64 2.73 -2.02
C ILE A 49 6.72 2.06 -3.40
N PRO A 50 7.70 1.19 -3.65
CA PRO A 50 7.76 0.45 -4.91
C PRO A 50 6.47 -0.31 -5.17
N LEU A 51 5.79 -0.01 -6.29
CA LEU A 51 4.47 -0.55 -6.58
C LEU A 51 4.48 -2.07 -6.76
N GLU A 52 5.52 -2.61 -7.36
CA GLU A 52 5.63 -4.05 -7.56
C GLU A 52 5.69 -4.80 -6.22
N ALA A 53 6.50 -4.31 -5.27
CA ALA A 53 6.60 -4.92 -3.94
C ALA A 53 5.30 -4.78 -3.16
N LEU A 54 4.63 -3.62 -3.29
CA LEU A 54 3.36 -3.36 -2.63
C LEU A 54 2.28 -4.32 -3.11
N TRP A 55 2.09 -4.44 -4.43
CA TRP A 55 1.05 -5.29 -5.00
C TRP A 55 1.32 -6.77 -4.78
N LYS A 56 2.58 -7.17 -4.74
CA LYS A 56 2.94 -8.54 -4.39
C LYS A 56 2.38 -8.92 -3.02
N GLN A 57 2.52 -8.03 -2.03
CA GLN A 57 1.99 -8.28 -0.69
C GLN A 57 0.47 -8.18 -0.65
N TYR A 58 -0.13 -7.18 -1.29
CA TYR A 58 -1.59 -7.05 -1.32
C TYR A 58 -2.26 -8.29 -1.92
N ARG A 59 -1.74 -8.80 -3.02
CA ARG A 59 -2.28 -10.01 -3.65
C ARG A 59 -2.15 -11.24 -2.77
N ARG A 60 -1.07 -11.31 -2.02
CA ARG A 60 -0.81 -12.47 -1.16
C ARG A 60 -1.68 -12.47 0.08
N ILE A 61 -1.82 -11.35 0.77
CA ILE A 61 -2.50 -11.29 2.07
C ILE A 61 -4.01 -11.14 1.96
N THR A 62 -4.54 -10.60 0.86
CA THR A 62 -5.98 -10.42 0.70
C THR A 62 -6.67 -11.70 0.24
N LYS A 63 -7.89 -11.90 0.73
CA LYS A 63 -8.76 -12.96 0.23
C LYS A 63 -9.25 -12.62 -1.18
N PRO A 64 -9.60 -13.63 -2.01
CA PRO A 64 -10.17 -13.37 -3.33
C PRO A 64 -11.40 -12.47 -3.24
N GLY A 65 -11.46 -11.44 -4.09
CA GLY A 65 -12.56 -10.50 -4.11
C GLY A 65 -12.52 -9.42 -3.05
N SER A 66 -11.49 -9.38 -2.21
CA SER A 66 -11.34 -8.35 -1.17
C SER A 66 -11.08 -6.98 -1.79
N PRO A 67 -11.74 -5.91 -1.28
CA PRO A 67 -11.48 -4.56 -1.78
C PRO A 67 -10.13 -4.04 -1.33
N VAL A 68 -9.48 -3.27 -2.22
CA VAL A 68 -8.29 -2.50 -1.92
C VAL A 68 -8.59 -1.04 -2.26
N ILE A 69 -8.64 -0.19 -1.23
CA ILE A 69 -8.98 1.22 -1.37
C ILE A 69 -7.73 2.05 -1.13
N LEU A 70 -7.33 2.82 -2.13
CA LEU A 70 -6.13 3.64 -2.07
C LEU A 70 -6.48 5.10 -2.33
N PHE A 71 -6.01 6.00 -1.47
CA PHE A 71 -6.10 7.42 -1.72
C PHE A 71 -4.99 7.83 -2.65
N ALA A 72 -5.33 8.57 -3.71
CA ALA A 72 -4.35 8.98 -4.71
C ALA A 72 -4.86 10.18 -5.51
N GLN A 73 -3.93 10.94 -6.09
CA GLN A 73 -4.24 12.03 -6.99
C GLN A 73 -3.08 12.27 -7.96
N GLY A 74 -3.37 12.97 -9.07
CA GLY A 74 -2.36 13.36 -10.04
C GLY A 74 -1.63 12.18 -10.67
N SER A 75 -0.34 12.35 -10.93
CA SER A 75 0.49 11.31 -11.55
C SER A 75 0.60 10.06 -10.68
N PHE A 76 0.53 10.21 -9.36
CA PHE A 76 0.56 9.07 -8.44
C PHE A 76 -0.65 8.15 -8.68
N ALA A 77 -1.85 8.73 -8.85
CA ALA A 77 -3.04 7.96 -9.19
C ALA A 77 -2.86 7.23 -10.53
N ALA A 78 -2.34 7.92 -11.53
CA ALA A 78 -2.11 7.32 -12.85
C ALA A 78 -1.11 6.16 -12.77
N GLN A 79 -0.05 6.28 -12.00
CA GLN A 79 0.95 5.21 -11.82
C GLN A 79 0.30 3.97 -11.20
N HIS A 80 -0.54 4.14 -10.17
CA HIS A 80 -1.26 3.04 -9.56
C HIS A 80 -2.20 2.36 -10.54
N MET A 81 -2.97 3.14 -11.29
CA MET A 81 -3.91 2.60 -12.27
C MET A 81 -3.20 1.79 -13.36
N LEU A 82 -2.08 2.30 -13.87
CA LEU A 82 -1.30 1.62 -14.90
C LEU A 82 -0.57 0.39 -14.38
N SER A 83 -0.21 0.36 -13.11
CA SER A 83 0.47 -0.79 -12.53
C SER A 83 -0.43 -2.03 -12.43
N GLN A 84 -1.76 -1.83 -12.30
CA GLN A 84 -2.72 -2.93 -12.16
C GLN A 84 -4.02 -2.60 -12.92
N PRO A 85 -3.98 -2.44 -14.24
CA PRO A 85 -5.12 -1.90 -14.99
C PRO A 85 -6.39 -2.75 -14.92
N ARG A 86 -6.26 -4.04 -14.65
CA ARG A 86 -7.42 -4.95 -14.57
C ARG A 86 -8.15 -4.90 -13.24
N LEU A 87 -7.57 -4.29 -12.23
CA LEU A 87 -8.15 -4.23 -10.89
C LEU A 87 -8.98 -2.97 -10.64
N TRP A 88 -8.77 -1.93 -11.44
CA TRP A 88 -9.41 -0.63 -11.21
C TRP A 88 -10.83 -0.58 -11.72
N ARG A 89 -11.65 0.08 -10.91
CA ARG A 89 -13.05 0.34 -11.24
C ARG A 89 -13.43 1.76 -10.84
#